data_816653436e6edd69107395b508dffc14
#
_entry.id   816653436e6edd69107395b508dffc14
#
_cell.length_a   1.000
_cell.length_b   1.000
_cell.length_c   1.000
_cell.angle_alpha   90.00
_cell.angle_beta   90.00
_cell.angle_gamma   90.00
#
_symmetry.space_group_name_H-M   'P 1'
#
loop_
_entity.id
_entity.type
_entity.pdbx_description
1 polymer ?
#
loop_
_entity_poly.entity_id
_entity_poly.type
_entity_poly.pdbx_seq_one_letter_code
_entity_poly.pdbx_strand_id
1 'polypeptide(L)'
;VGTDGRISLLVSEARSDVIVDVLGSFGPYGGTVTAITPERSVDSRSGVGTPAVPWGEGETRNVAVGGRGSVPASATAVIANVTATNTTAWGFLSAWPVGSPQPASSNVNFLGGQTVPNLVMLKLGAGGQLSIFNGRGSANVIVDVMGYVN
;
A
#
# COMPACT_ATOMS: atom_id res chain seq x y z
N VAL A 1 -13.20 2.49 -16.87
CA VAL A 1 -12.81 3.34 -18.01
C VAL A 1 -13.82 3.15 -19.14
N GLY A 2 -14.16 4.26 -19.82
CA GLY A 2 -14.99 4.20 -21.02
C GLY A 2 -14.30 3.48 -22.20
N THR A 3 -15.05 3.22 -23.26
CA THR A 3 -14.54 2.54 -24.46
C THR A 3 -13.39 3.30 -25.15
N ASP A 4 -13.28 4.59 -24.90
CA ASP A 4 -12.22 5.49 -25.41
C ASP A 4 -11.02 5.63 -24.42
N GLY A 5 -10.99 4.86 -23.35
CA GLY A 5 -9.94 4.90 -22.31
C GLY A 5 -10.03 6.09 -21.36
N ARG A 6 -11.16 6.81 -21.34
CA ARG A 6 -11.35 8.00 -20.49
C ARG A 6 -12.19 7.71 -19.27
N ILE A 7 -11.98 8.53 -18.23
CA ILE A 7 -12.84 8.65 -17.05
C ILE A 7 -13.33 10.09 -16.95
N SER A 8 -14.52 10.28 -16.38
CA SER A 8 -15.05 11.61 -16.10
C SER A 8 -15.02 11.86 -14.59
N LEU A 9 -14.55 13.03 -14.20
CA LEU A 9 -14.52 13.48 -12.80
C LEU A 9 -15.43 14.71 -12.67
N LEU A 10 -16.28 14.70 -11.66
CA LEU A 10 -17.18 15.80 -11.34
C LEU A 10 -16.82 16.37 -9.96
N VAL A 11 -16.60 17.69 -9.89
CA VAL A 11 -16.49 18.44 -8.64
C VAL A 11 -17.78 19.27 -8.51
N SER A 12 -18.61 19.00 -7.50
CA SER A 12 -19.99 19.51 -7.45
C SER A 12 -20.13 20.90 -6.85
N GLU A 13 -19.33 21.32 -5.87
CA GLU A 13 -19.65 22.53 -5.09
C GLU A 13 -18.50 23.52 -4.88
N ALA A 14 -17.25 23.11 -5.01
CA ALA A 14 -16.10 23.96 -4.76
C ALA A 14 -14.95 23.62 -5.72
N ARG A 15 -13.93 24.46 -5.72
CA ARG A 15 -12.68 24.12 -6.42
C ARG A 15 -11.91 23.08 -5.61
N SER A 16 -11.41 22.07 -6.27
CA SER A 16 -10.55 21.04 -5.69
C SER A 16 -9.43 20.69 -6.65
N ASP A 17 -8.24 20.43 -6.10
CA ASP A 17 -7.18 19.77 -6.84
C ASP A 17 -7.50 18.27 -6.87
N VAL A 18 -7.33 17.66 -8.03
CA VAL A 18 -7.63 16.24 -8.23
C VAL A 18 -6.34 15.53 -8.63
N ILE A 19 -6.02 14.47 -7.93
CA ILE A 19 -4.89 13.58 -8.23
C ILE A 19 -5.47 12.21 -8.58
N VAL A 20 -4.99 11.63 -9.66
CA VAL A 20 -5.38 10.28 -10.09
C VAL A 20 -4.13 9.42 -10.22
N ASP A 21 -4.01 8.43 -9.35
CA ASP A 21 -2.94 7.43 -9.40
C ASP A 21 -3.48 6.13 -10.01
N VAL A 22 -2.84 5.62 -11.06
CA VAL A 22 -3.21 4.35 -11.69
C VAL A 22 -2.37 3.23 -11.07
N LEU A 23 -3.04 2.29 -10.40
CA LEU A 23 -2.39 1.17 -9.70
C LEU A 23 -2.23 -0.06 -10.59
N GLY A 24 -3.02 -0.18 -11.65
CA GLY A 24 -2.99 -1.33 -12.53
C GLY A 24 -4.13 -1.32 -13.56
N SER A 25 -4.13 -2.33 -14.39
CA SER A 25 -5.19 -2.58 -15.36
C SER A 25 -5.51 -4.07 -15.42
N PHE A 26 -6.74 -4.41 -15.75
CA PHE A 26 -7.17 -5.78 -16.01
C PHE A 26 -7.21 -6.02 -17.51
N GLY A 27 -6.68 -7.16 -17.95
CA GLY A 27 -6.65 -7.50 -19.39
C GLY A 27 -6.36 -8.98 -19.59
N PRO A 28 -6.49 -9.48 -20.85
CA PRO A 28 -6.35 -10.90 -21.17
C PRO A 28 -4.95 -11.48 -20.96
N TYR A 29 -3.94 -10.61 -20.83
CA TYR A 29 -2.53 -10.98 -20.61
C TYR A 29 -2.05 -10.68 -19.18
N GLY A 30 -2.97 -10.34 -18.29
CA GLY A 30 -2.68 -10.09 -16.88
C GLY A 30 -2.56 -11.38 -16.06
N GLY A 31 -2.05 -11.26 -14.84
CA GLY A 31 -2.04 -12.36 -13.88
C GLY A 31 -3.45 -12.68 -13.33
N THR A 32 -3.59 -13.84 -12.73
CA THR A 32 -4.83 -14.25 -12.07
C THR A 32 -4.92 -13.66 -10.67
N VAL A 33 -6.05 -13.01 -10.38
CA VAL A 33 -6.36 -12.53 -9.02
C VAL A 33 -6.98 -13.65 -8.21
N THR A 34 -6.39 -13.92 -7.04
CA THR A 34 -6.90 -14.88 -6.06
C THR A 34 -7.24 -14.15 -4.76
N ALA A 35 -8.50 -14.20 -4.35
CA ALA A 35 -8.92 -13.68 -3.05
C ALA A 35 -8.56 -14.69 -1.94
N ILE A 36 -8.15 -14.17 -0.79
CA ILE A 36 -7.88 -14.98 0.42
C ILE A 36 -8.67 -14.42 1.59
N THR A 37 -8.81 -15.23 2.65
CA THR A 37 -9.27 -14.69 3.94
C THR A 37 -8.28 -13.60 4.39
N PRO A 38 -8.76 -12.39 4.75
CA PRO A 38 -7.87 -11.32 5.15
C PRO A 38 -6.91 -11.74 6.27
N GLU A 39 -5.62 -11.52 6.08
CA GLU A 39 -4.59 -11.87 7.05
C GLU A 39 -3.57 -10.75 7.23
N ARG A 40 -3.10 -10.57 8.46
CA ARG A 40 -2.13 -9.54 8.81
C ARG A 40 -0.71 -9.96 8.49
N SER A 41 -0.09 -9.28 7.53
CA SER A 41 1.31 -9.50 7.13
C SER A 41 2.29 -8.58 7.86
N VAL A 42 1.85 -7.36 8.21
CA VAL A 42 2.66 -6.36 8.91
C VAL A 42 1.85 -5.68 10.02
N ASP A 43 2.41 -5.56 11.21
CA ASP A 43 1.90 -4.70 12.29
C ASP A 43 3.04 -4.24 13.19
N SER A 44 3.45 -2.99 13.05
CA SER A 44 4.53 -2.41 13.86
C SER A 44 4.16 -2.10 15.31
N ARG A 45 2.91 -2.29 15.70
CA ARG A 45 2.50 -2.16 17.11
C ARG A 45 2.86 -3.41 17.91
N SER A 46 2.85 -4.57 17.26
CA SER A 46 3.03 -5.88 17.88
C SER A 46 4.22 -6.69 17.33
N GLY A 47 4.94 -6.17 16.34
CA GLY A 47 6.12 -6.85 15.77
C GLY A 47 5.79 -7.92 14.74
N VAL A 48 4.59 -7.92 14.16
CA VAL A 48 4.25 -8.82 13.06
C VAL A 48 4.94 -8.33 11.79
N GLY A 49 5.80 -9.14 11.22
CA GLY A 49 6.46 -8.87 9.92
C GLY A 49 7.44 -7.70 9.89
N THR A 50 7.62 -7.00 11.00
CA THR A 50 8.48 -5.82 11.17
C THR A 50 8.79 -5.64 12.65
N PRO A 51 9.83 -4.89 13.07
CA PRO A 51 10.04 -4.56 14.49
C PRO A 51 8.83 -3.85 15.12
N ALA A 52 8.59 -4.11 16.44
CA ALA A 52 7.50 -3.51 17.21
C ALA A 52 7.81 -2.05 17.59
N VAL A 53 8.06 -1.21 16.60
CA VAL A 53 8.32 0.23 16.74
C VAL A 53 7.69 0.99 15.58
N PRO A 54 7.19 2.23 15.78
CA PRO A 54 6.67 3.06 14.70
C PRO A 54 7.72 3.30 13.61
N TRP A 55 7.29 3.60 12.39
CA TRP A 55 8.15 4.22 11.38
C TRP A 55 8.44 5.67 11.80
N GLY A 56 9.71 6.05 11.80
CA GLY A 56 10.16 7.43 12.00
C GLY A 56 9.97 8.29 10.74
N GLU A 57 10.19 9.59 10.89
CA GLU A 57 10.19 10.54 9.76
C GLU A 57 11.31 10.21 8.77
N GLY A 58 10.97 10.15 7.49
CA GLY A 58 11.91 9.84 6.41
C GLY A 58 12.36 8.38 6.39
N GLU A 59 11.78 7.53 7.20
CA GLU A 59 12.20 6.13 7.31
C GLU A 59 11.56 5.26 6.24
N THR A 60 12.37 4.40 5.64
CA THR A 60 11.93 3.31 4.76
C THR A 60 12.29 1.96 5.40
N ARG A 61 11.33 1.03 5.43
CA ARG A 61 11.58 -0.37 5.78
C ARG A 61 11.10 -1.29 4.68
N ASN A 62 11.84 -2.38 4.48
CA ASN A 62 11.43 -3.47 3.60
C ASN A 62 10.70 -4.52 4.42
N VAL A 63 9.53 -4.93 3.94
CA VAL A 63 8.68 -5.93 4.59
C VAL A 63 8.37 -7.06 3.61
N ALA A 64 8.47 -8.29 4.07
CA ALA A 64 8.10 -9.46 3.28
C ALA A 64 6.58 -9.67 3.35
N VAL A 65 5.95 -9.88 2.19
CA VAL A 65 4.52 -10.18 2.05
C VAL A 65 4.32 -11.45 1.24
N GLY A 66 5.03 -11.59 0.12
CA GLY A 66 5.05 -12.84 -0.65
C GLY A 66 5.76 -13.96 0.11
N GLY A 67 5.25 -15.18 0.01
CA GLY A 67 5.75 -16.33 0.75
C GLY A 67 5.37 -16.35 2.23
N ARG A 68 4.38 -15.53 2.65
CA ARG A 68 3.87 -15.48 4.01
C ARG A 68 2.37 -15.80 4.06
N GLY A 69 1.98 -16.58 5.08
CA GLY A 69 0.59 -17.01 5.23
C GLY A 69 0.05 -17.66 3.95
N SER A 70 -1.06 -17.14 3.47
CA SER A 70 -1.74 -17.63 2.24
C SER A 70 -1.20 -16.99 0.96
N VAL A 71 -0.24 -16.07 1.03
CA VAL A 71 0.36 -15.43 -0.16
C VAL A 71 1.55 -16.27 -0.65
N PRO A 72 1.48 -16.92 -1.82
CA PRO A 72 2.58 -17.75 -2.33
C PRO A 72 3.82 -16.90 -2.66
N ALA A 73 4.99 -17.52 -2.62
CA ALA A 73 6.25 -16.87 -2.99
C ALA A 73 6.31 -16.48 -4.48
N SER A 74 5.47 -17.09 -5.31
CA SER A 74 5.31 -16.76 -6.73
C SER A 74 4.41 -15.55 -6.99
N ALA A 75 3.73 -15.02 -5.97
CA ALA A 75 2.87 -13.85 -6.16
C ALA A 75 3.65 -12.66 -6.71
N THR A 76 3.10 -12.02 -7.74
CA THR A 76 3.69 -10.86 -8.42
C THR A 76 3.15 -9.54 -7.87
N ALA A 77 1.96 -9.58 -7.27
CA ALA A 77 1.33 -8.42 -6.60
C ALA A 77 0.39 -8.89 -5.49
N VAL A 78 0.03 -7.96 -4.60
CA VAL A 78 -0.97 -8.17 -3.55
C VAL A 78 -2.04 -7.10 -3.59
N ILE A 79 -3.25 -7.48 -3.15
CA ILE A 79 -4.34 -6.57 -2.82
C ILE A 79 -4.37 -6.52 -1.29
N ALA A 80 -4.13 -5.34 -0.74
CA ALA A 80 -3.95 -5.18 0.69
C ALA A 80 -4.54 -3.86 1.19
N ASN A 81 -4.94 -3.85 2.45
CA ASN A 81 -5.26 -2.63 3.16
C ASN A 81 -3.99 -2.15 3.89
N VAL A 82 -3.47 -0.99 3.50
CA VAL A 82 -2.35 -0.34 4.20
C VAL A 82 -2.93 0.71 5.14
N THR A 83 -2.59 0.62 6.42
CA THR A 83 -3.11 1.52 7.44
C THR A 83 -1.98 2.26 8.14
N ALA A 84 -2.06 3.59 8.19
CA ALA A 84 -1.30 4.42 9.11
C ALA A 84 -2.12 4.62 10.39
N THR A 85 -1.51 4.41 11.57
CA THR A 85 -2.18 4.61 12.86
C THR A 85 -1.18 5.16 13.90
N ASN A 86 -1.68 5.70 15.01
CA ASN A 86 -0.86 6.37 16.03
C ASN A 86 0.07 7.45 15.42
N THR A 87 -0.45 8.18 14.44
CA THR A 87 0.29 9.21 13.70
C THR A 87 0.55 10.42 14.56
N THR A 88 1.76 11.01 14.49
CA THR A 88 2.14 12.15 15.36
C THR A 88 2.12 13.50 14.66
N ALA A 89 2.10 13.52 13.31
CA ALA A 89 2.06 14.73 12.48
C ALA A 89 1.24 14.48 11.21
N TRP A 90 1.00 15.52 10.41
CA TRP A 90 0.55 15.31 9.04
C TRP A 90 1.65 14.60 8.25
N GLY A 91 1.29 13.70 7.39
CA GLY A 91 2.26 12.92 6.63
C GLY A 91 1.60 11.97 5.65
N PHE A 92 2.42 11.08 5.12
CA PHE A 92 1.95 10.08 4.16
C PHE A 92 2.79 8.82 4.23
N LEU A 93 2.21 7.71 3.80
CA LEU A 93 2.94 6.48 3.48
C LEU A 93 2.99 6.31 1.97
N SER A 94 4.15 5.90 1.47
CA SER A 94 4.33 5.38 0.12
C SER A 94 4.82 3.93 0.19
N ALA A 95 4.28 3.06 -0.65
CA ALA A 95 4.68 1.66 -0.73
C ALA A 95 4.95 1.29 -2.18
N TRP A 96 6.06 0.55 -2.41
CA TRP A 96 6.48 0.14 -3.75
C TRP A 96 7.29 -1.16 -3.71
N PRO A 97 7.51 -1.82 -4.87
CA PRO A 97 8.30 -3.04 -4.95
C PRO A 97 9.76 -2.81 -4.52
N VAL A 98 10.30 -3.67 -3.66
CA VAL A 98 11.74 -3.64 -3.32
C VAL A 98 12.59 -3.78 -4.59
N GLY A 99 13.59 -2.92 -4.73
CA GLY A 99 14.47 -2.86 -5.90
C GLY A 99 14.03 -1.83 -6.95
N SER A 100 12.86 -1.21 -6.81
CA SER A 100 12.43 -0.07 -7.62
C SER A 100 12.72 1.26 -6.92
N PRO A 101 12.84 2.38 -7.65
CA PRO A 101 12.93 3.70 -7.04
C PRO A 101 11.62 4.06 -6.32
N GLN A 102 11.71 4.90 -5.30
CA GLN A 102 10.54 5.43 -4.60
C GLN A 102 9.67 6.24 -5.57
N PRO A 103 8.35 5.94 -5.66
CA PRO A 103 7.44 6.72 -6.49
C PRO A 103 7.17 8.11 -5.87
N ALA A 104 6.71 9.05 -6.69
CA ALA A 104 6.24 10.34 -6.22
C ALA A 104 4.83 10.28 -5.58
N SER A 105 4.08 9.21 -5.85
CA SER A 105 2.73 9.00 -5.31
C SER A 105 2.77 8.50 -3.87
N SER A 106 1.72 8.84 -3.11
CA SER A 106 1.44 8.29 -1.79
C SER A 106 0.29 7.27 -1.85
N ASN A 107 0.30 6.31 -0.95
CA ASN A 107 -0.80 5.35 -0.80
C ASN A 107 -1.75 5.74 0.32
N VAL A 108 -1.26 6.36 1.39
CA VAL A 108 -2.06 6.80 2.54
C VAL A 108 -1.62 8.19 2.93
N ASN A 109 -2.55 9.13 3.07
CA ASN A 109 -2.28 10.47 3.60
C ASN A 109 -3.04 10.63 4.93
N PHE A 110 -2.40 11.27 5.92
CA PHE A 110 -2.95 11.36 7.28
C PHE A 110 -2.56 12.68 7.97
N LEU A 111 -3.35 13.04 8.96
CA LEU A 111 -3.01 14.06 9.95
C LEU A 111 -2.57 13.40 11.27
N GLY A 112 -1.95 14.17 12.16
CA GLY A 112 -1.59 13.68 13.50
C GLY A 112 -2.81 13.17 14.27
N GLY A 113 -2.67 12.06 14.97
CA GLY A 113 -3.73 11.41 15.75
C GLY A 113 -4.72 10.57 14.96
N GLN A 114 -4.57 10.47 13.64
CA GLN A 114 -5.50 9.71 12.80
C GLN A 114 -5.12 8.23 12.69
N THR A 115 -6.12 7.42 12.38
CA THR A 115 -5.98 6.07 11.82
C THR A 115 -6.65 6.08 10.46
N VAL A 116 -5.85 5.90 9.41
CA VAL A 116 -6.30 5.99 8.01
C VAL A 116 -5.92 4.72 7.27
N PRO A 117 -6.89 3.88 6.88
CA PRO A 117 -6.67 2.75 5.98
C PRO A 117 -6.85 3.17 4.52
N ASN A 118 -6.17 2.48 3.61
CA ASN A 118 -6.46 2.56 2.19
C ASN A 118 -6.23 1.19 1.52
N LEU A 119 -7.18 0.81 0.66
CA LEU A 119 -7.05 -0.39 -0.17
C LEU A 119 -6.13 -0.08 -1.34
N VAL A 120 -5.11 -0.91 -1.51
CA VAL A 120 -4.09 -0.73 -2.54
C VAL A 120 -3.83 -2.04 -3.29
N MET A 121 -3.43 -1.93 -4.55
CA MET A 121 -2.83 -3.03 -5.30
C MET A 121 -1.35 -2.70 -5.48
N LEU A 122 -0.48 -3.55 -4.95
CA LEU A 122 0.97 -3.33 -4.92
C LEU A 122 1.69 -4.48 -5.60
N LYS A 123 2.53 -4.17 -6.60
CA LYS A 123 3.50 -5.13 -7.11
C LYS A 123 4.49 -5.52 -6.01
N LEU A 124 4.92 -6.76 -6.01
CA LEU A 124 5.98 -7.25 -5.13
C LEU A 124 7.32 -7.14 -5.84
N GLY A 125 8.33 -6.76 -5.08
CA GLY A 125 9.72 -6.70 -5.53
C GLY A 125 10.49 -7.98 -5.22
N ALA A 126 11.82 -7.88 -5.26
CA ALA A 126 12.72 -8.99 -4.98
C ALA A 126 12.38 -9.66 -3.63
N GLY A 127 12.29 -10.99 -3.63
CA GLY A 127 11.95 -11.79 -2.45
C GLY A 127 10.50 -11.60 -1.94
N GLY A 128 9.57 -11.16 -2.79
CA GLY A 128 8.17 -10.93 -2.39
C GLY A 128 8.01 -9.75 -1.43
N GLN A 129 8.85 -8.73 -1.54
CA GLN A 129 8.94 -7.64 -0.56
C GLN A 129 8.40 -6.31 -1.10
N LEU A 130 7.92 -5.50 -0.15
CA LEU A 130 7.54 -4.09 -0.33
C LEU A 130 8.49 -3.20 0.47
N SER A 131 8.89 -2.06 -0.12
CA SER A 131 9.43 -0.92 0.61
C SER A 131 8.28 -0.04 1.06
N ILE A 132 8.25 0.37 2.33
CA ILE A 132 7.26 1.29 2.87
C ILE A 132 7.99 2.46 3.52
N PHE A 133 7.66 3.67 3.07
CA PHE A 133 8.23 4.94 3.52
C PHE A 133 7.21 5.75 4.31
N ASN A 134 7.64 6.35 5.40
CA ASN A 134 6.88 7.36 6.13
C ASN A 134 7.46 8.75 5.90
N GLY A 135 6.67 9.66 5.33
CA GLY A 135 7.16 10.97 4.89
C GLY A 135 7.37 11.97 6.02
N ARG A 136 6.61 11.89 7.13
CA ARG A 136 6.71 12.88 8.21
C ARG A 136 6.16 12.38 9.54
N GLY A 137 6.79 12.86 10.63
CA GLY A 137 6.46 12.44 11.99
C GLY A 137 6.71 10.96 12.21
N SER A 138 5.95 10.34 13.10
CA SER A 138 5.96 8.89 13.27
C SER A 138 4.58 8.28 13.04
N ALA A 139 4.54 7.04 12.55
CA ALA A 139 3.32 6.28 12.34
C ALA A 139 3.55 4.79 12.56
N ASN A 140 2.60 4.11 13.19
CA ASN A 140 2.54 2.67 13.09
C ASN A 140 1.92 2.27 11.76
N VAL A 141 2.46 1.22 11.16
CA VAL A 141 2.03 0.70 9.86
C VAL A 141 1.47 -0.71 10.04
N ILE A 142 0.30 -0.91 9.41
CA ILE A 142 -0.36 -2.21 9.35
C ILE A 142 -0.59 -2.54 7.88
N VAL A 143 -0.37 -3.80 7.50
CA VAL A 143 -0.70 -4.33 6.17
C VAL A 143 -1.52 -5.60 6.34
N ASP A 144 -2.77 -5.54 5.93
CA ASP A 144 -3.70 -6.66 5.91
C ASP A 144 -3.94 -7.08 4.45
N VAL A 145 -3.51 -8.29 4.08
CA VAL A 145 -3.62 -8.82 2.71
C VAL A 145 -4.93 -9.56 2.56
N MET A 146 -5.66 -9.31 1.46
CA MET A 146 -6.92 -9.96 1.14
C MET A 146 -6.95 -10.61 -0.25
N GLY A 147 -5.84 -10.53 -0.99
CA GLY A 147 -5.69 -11.19 -2.27
C GLY A 147 -4.29 -11.02 -2.84
N TYR A 148 -4.00 -11.82 -3.85
CA TYR A 148 -2.73 -11.74 -4.58
C TYR A 148 -2.94 -11.97 -6.08
N VAL A 149 -1.92 -11.65 -6.85
CA VAL A 149 -1.85 -11.88 -8.30
C VAL A 149 -0.67 -12.81 -8.60
N ASN A 150 -0.92 -13.83 -9.40
CA ASN A 150 0.09 -14.72 -9.98
C ASN A 150 0.27 -14.44 -11.47
#